data_62163d7bf77e0bcc7703cbeb345676c6
#
_entry.id   62163d7bf77e0bcc7703cbeb345676c6
#
_cell.length_a   1.000
_cell.length_b   1.000
_cell.length_c   1.000
_cell.angle_alpha   90.00
_cell.angle_beta   90.00
_cell.angle_gamma   90.00
#
_symmetry.space_group_name_H-M   'P 1'
#
loop_
_entity.id
_entity.type
_entity.pdbx_description
1 polymer ?
#
loop_
_entity_poly.entity_id
_entity_poly.type
_entity_poly.pdbx_seq_one_letter_code
_entity_poly.pdbx_strand_id
1 'polypeptide(L)'
;ALSIMQLEEKGMIDLDAPISQYIPEFTNKNQSKKVTVRHLLSHAGGFFPLPRILVGNVAESLGLDEEKDGDFAYNDAVAQEGVKLVAERLDAQTKENGLNGQPGEYLSYCNDGFGLLSDIIRRYGGEPSYADYLVKHVLKPLGMERSFCDFVRPSKDENAATLYKKVDGVMRGSRDYHDNAFVLNGGGAMKSTLHDLKKY
;
A
#
# COMPACT_ATOMS: atom_id res chain seq x y z
N ALA A 1 -6.52 -4.72 6.19
CA ALA A 1 -7.38 -4.56 7.37
C ALA A 1 -6.94 -5.49 8.51
N LEU A 2 -6.97 -6.83 8.33
CA LEU A 2 -6.70 -7.81 9.40
C LEU A 2 -5.42 -7.52 10.20
N SER A 3 -4.30 -7.25 9.52
CA SER A 3 -3.02 -6.96 10.19
C SER A 3 -3.06 -5.70 11.07
N ILE A 4 -3.84 -4.68 10.69
CA ILE A 4 -4.08 -3.49 11.52
C ILE A 4 -4.85 -3.88 12.77
N MET A 5 -5.90 -4.72 12.64
CA MET A 5 -6.67 -5.19 13.80
C MET A 5 -5.82 -6.01 14.76
N GLN A 6 -4.88 -6.83 14.24
CA GLN A 6 -3.92 -7.55 15.08
C GLN A 6 -2.98 -6.61 15.86
N LEU A 7 -2.58 -5.49 15.28
CA LEU A 7 -1.76 -4.48 15.99
C LEU A 7 -2.58 -3.73 17.06
N GLU A 8 -3.83 -3.46 16.77
CA GLU A 8 -4.76 -2.84 17.72
C GLU A 8 -5.04 -3.77 18.91
N GLU A 9 -5.35 -5.04 18.67
CA GLU A 9 -5.52 -6.05 19.73
C GLU A 9 -4.30 -6.18 20.65
N LYS A 10 -3.10 -5.97 20.10
CA LYS A 10 -1.84 -5.97 20.87
C LYS A 10 -1.57 -4.64 21.59
N GLY A 11 -2.43 -3.63 21.44
CA GLY A 11 -2.24 -2.28 21.97
C GLY A 11 -1.10 -1.50 21.33
N MET A 12 -0.63 -1.92 20.15
CA MET A 12 0.47 -1.26 19.44
C MET A 12 0.01 -0.05 18.65
N ILE A 13 -1.25 -0.04 18.25
CA ILE A 13 -1.90 1.10 17.60
C ILE A 13 -3.31 1.30 18.18
N ASP A 14 -3.84 2.51 18.00
CA ASP A 14 -5.21 2.88 18.32
C ASP A 14 -5.90 3.29 17.01
N LEU A 15 -7.03 2.66 16.69
CA LEU A 15 -7.79 2.94 15.46
C LEU A 15 -8.32 4.38 15.41
N ASP A 16 -8.58 4.99 16.55
CA ASP A 16 -9.14 6.33 16.66
C ASP A 16 -8.08 7.41 16.83
N ALA A 17 -6.81 7.02 16.99
CA ALA A 17 -5.69 7.94 16.98
C ALA A 17 -5.47 8.56 15.57
N PRO A 18 -5.04 9.83 15.52
CA PRO A 18 -4.64 10.46 14.26
C PRO A 18 -3.52 9.69 13.56
N ILE A 19 -3.63 9.51 12.24
CA ILE A 19 -2.58 8.82 11.46
C ILE A 19 -1.24 9.54 11.52
N SER A 20 -1.21 10.84 11.76
CA SER A 20 0.02 11.63 12.00
C SER A 20 0.84 11.15 13.21
N GLN A 21 0.23 10.41 14.13
CA GLN A 21 0.95 9.77 15.22
C GLN A 21 1.84 8.61 14.73
N TYR A 22 1.42 7.94 13.66
CA TYR A 22 2.10 6.77 13.10
C TYR A 22 2.88 7.10 11.82
N ILE A 23 2.43 8.11 11.08
CA ILE A 23 3.02 8.60 9.83
C ILE A 23 3.24 10.12 9.99
N PRO A 24 4.39 10.55 10.52
CA PRO A 24 4.67 11.98 10.78
C PRO A 24 4.63 12.86 9.52
N GLU A 25 4.85 12.27 8.36
CA GLU A 25 4.80 12.93 7.06
C GLU A 25 3.37 13.42 6.71
N PHE A 26 2.34 12.82 7.32
CA PHE A 26 0.96 13.28 7.20
C PHE A 26 0.62 14.24 8.34
N THR A 27 0.50 15.53 8.05
CA THR A 27 0.34 16.58 9.06
C THR A 27 -1.11 17.03 9.31
N ASN A 28 -2.05 16.53 8.51
CA ASN A 28 -3.48 16.87 8.58
C ASN A 28 -3.76 18.36 8.36
N LYS A 29 -3.13 18.94 7.32
CA LYS A 29 -3.16 20.39 7.06
C LYS A 29 -4.53 20.93 6.68
N ASN A 30 -5.25 20.20 5.84
CA ASN A 30 -6.42 20.72 5.12
C ASN A 30 -7.76 20.22 5.66
N GLN A 31 -7.77 19.37 6.69
CA GLN A 31 -8.97 18.86 7.33
C GLN A 31 -9.21 19.51 8.69
N SER A 32 -10.46 19.87 8.97
CA SER A 32 -10.86 20.39 10.30
C SER A 32 -10.88 19.30 11.36
N LYS A 33 -11.12 18.06 10.97
CA LYS A 33 -11.04 16.88 11.82
C LYS A 33 -9.78 16.09 11.51
N LYS A 34 -9.22 15.43 12.51
CA LYS A 34 -8.07 14.55 12.31
C LYS A 34 -8.47 13.31 11.52
N VAL A 35 -7.64 12.94 10.55
CA VAL A 35 -7.75 11.65 9.86
C VAL A 35 -7.21 10.58 10.79
N THR A 36 -7.99 9.54 11.05
CA THR A 36 -7.62 8.42 11.94
C THR A 36 -7.34 7.15 11.14
N VAL A 37 -6.74 6.15 11.77
CA VAL A 37 -6.55 4.81 11.18
C VAL A 37 -7.89 4.21 10.76
N ARG A 38 -8.95 4.38 11.56
CA ARG A 38 -10.32 3.95 11.26
C ARG A 38 -10.86 4.59 9.97
N HIS A 39 -10.61 5.87 9.77
CA HIS A 39 -11.01 6.56 8.54
C HIS A 39 -10.35 5.98 7.29
N LEU A 40 -9.08 5.58 7.36
CA LEU A 40 -8.41 4.92 6.24
C LEU A 40 -8.98 3.53 5.98
N LEU A 41 -9.22 2.72 7.02
CA LEU A 41 -9.80 1.38 6.92
C LEU A 41 -11.20 1.38 6.29
N SER A 42 -11.98 2.42 6.53
CA SER A 42 -13.36 2.57 6.03
C SER A 42 -13.47 3.41 4.75
N HIS A 43 -12.35 3.81 4.15
CA HIS A 43 -12.33 4.75 3.03
C HIS A 43 -13.08 6.07 3.32
N ALA A 44 -13.06 6.51 4.57
CA ALA A 44 -13.73 7.73 5.03
C ALA A 44 -12.75 8.87 5.36
N GLY A 45 -11.54 8.84 4.84
CA GLY A 45 -10.54 9.90 5.03
C GLY A 45 -10.85 11.21 4.27
N GLY A 46 -11.83 11.19 3.37
CA GLY A 46 -12.20 12.35 2.55
C GLY A 46 -11.34 12.55 1.31
N PHE A 47 -10.44 11.63 0.99
CA PHE A 47 -9.49 11.76 -0.11
C PHE A 47 -10.00 11.23 -1.43
N PHE A 48 -9.58 11.89 -2.53
CA PHE A 48 -9.56 11.27 -3.84
C PHE A 48 -8.29 10.44 -4.03
N PRO A 49 -8.36 9.35 -4.84
CA PRO A 49 -7.18 8.59 -5.24
C PRO A 49 -6.13 9.49 -5.89
N LEU A 50 -4.87 9.25 -5.59
CA LEU A 50 -3.77 10.00 -6.20
C LEU A 50 -3.55 9.57 -7.66
N PRO A 51 -3.00 10.46 -8.50
CA PRO A 51 -2.38 10.06 -9.74
C PRO A 51 -1.28 9.03 -9.45
N ARG A 52 -1.12 8.10 -10.39
CA ARG A 52 -0.18 7.00 -10.26
C ARG A 52 1.24 7.48 -9.94
N ILE A 53 1.86 6.90 -8.91
CA ILE A 53 3.26 7.12 -8.55
C ILE A 53 4.06 5.94 -9.11
N LEU A 54 4.94 6.18 -10.07
CA LEU A 54 5.76 5.15 -10.69
C LEU A 54 7.04 4.94 -9.89
N VAL A 55 7.43 3.68 -9.71
CA VAL A 55 8.67 3.29 -9.02
C VAL A 55 9.89 3.99 -9.62
N GLY A 56 10.01 3.98 -10.95
CA GLY A 56 11.12 4.64 -11.65
C GLY A 56 11.22 6.14 -11.36
N ASN A 57 10.09 6.85 -11.29
CA ASN A 57 10.12 8.28 -10.98
C ASN A 57 10.59 8.56 -9.55
N VAL A 58 10.26 7.67 -8.60
CA VAL A 58 10.72 7.80 -7.21
C VAL A 58 12.22 7.53 -7.14
N ALA A 59 12.70 6.48 -7.82
CA ALA A 59 14.12 6.15 -7.87
C ALA A 59 14.96 7.25 -8.53
N GLU A 60 14.48 7.82 -9.64
CA GLU A 60 15.10 8.97 -10.31
C GLU A 60 15.22 10.18 -9.37
N SER A 61 14.18 10.47 -8.60
CA SER A 61 14.19 11.58 -7.63
C SER A 61 15.22 11.38 -6.51
N LEU A 62 15.58 10.14 -6.22
CA LEU A 62 16.63 9.76 -5.26
C LEU A 62 18.02 9.66 -5.90
N GLY A 63 18.13 9.85 -7.22
CA GLY A 63 19.39 9.72 -7.95
C GLY A 63 19.88 8.28 -8.07
N LEU A 64 18.98 7.30 -7.96
CA LEU A 64 19.31 5.87 -8.07
C LEU A 64 19.39 5.42 -9.52
N ASP A 65 20.23 4.41 -9.74
CA ASP A 65 20.52 3.80 -11.03
C ASP A 65 20.34 2.28 -10.92
N GLU A 66 19.44 1.69 -11.71
CA GLU A 66 19.06 0.28 -11.59
C GLU A 66 20.25 -0.68 -11.80
N GLU A 67 21.23 -0.32 -12.63
CA GLU A 67 22.44 -1.14 -12.84
C GLU A 67 23.33 -1.19 -11.59
N LYS A 68 23.32 -0.12 -10.77
CA LYS A 68 24.17 -0.02 -9.58
C LYS A 68 23.43 -0.38 -8.30
N ASP A 69 22.17 0.05 -8.20
CA ASP A 69 21.38 0.00 -6.96
C ASP A 69 20.38 -1.17 -6.95
N GLY A 70 20.32 -1.94 -8.05
CA GLY A 70 19.47 -3.12 -8.20
C GLY A 70 18.02 -2.79 -8.51
N ASP A 71 17.18 -3.82 -8.50
CA ASP A 71 15.74 -3.67 -8.80
C ASP A 71 15.06 -2.75 -7.78
N PHE A 72 14.58 -1.63 -8.23
CA PHE A 72 13.93 -0.61 -7.41
C PHE A 72 12.69 -1.11 -6.64
N ALA A 73 12.05 -2.17 -7.13
CA ALA A 73 10.91 -2.78 -6.43
C ALA A 73 11.29 -3.39 -5.07
N TYR A 74 12.58 -3.61 -4.81
CA TYR A 74 13.12 -4.16 -3.56
C TYR A 74 14.01 -3.17 -2.81
N ASN A 75 14.08 -1.93 -3.27
CA ASN A 75 14.90 -0.90 -2.63
C ASN A 75 14.11 -0.20 -1.51
N ASP A 76 14.57 -0.33 -0.28
CA ASP A 76 13.90 0.23 0.91
C ASP A 76 13.81 1.76 0.87
N ALA A 77 14.81 2.46 0.32
CA ALA A 77 14.78 3.91 0.20
C ALA A 77 13.69 4.37 -0.79
N VAL A 78 13.54 3.64 -1.90
CA VAL A 78 12.46 3.89 -2.87
C VAL A 78 11.09 3.64 -2.23
N ALA A 79 10.93 2.56 -1.47
CA ALA A 79 9.69 2.25 -0.78
C ALA A 79 9.33 3.33 0.25
N GLN A 80 10.29 3.79 1.04
CA GLN A 80 10.09 4.82 2.07
C GLN A 80 9.74 6.18 1.44
N GLU A 81 10.48 6.60 0.42
CA GLU A 81 10.19 7.86 -0.29
C GLU A 81 8.83 7.80 -1.00
N GLY A 82 8.47 6.66 -1.59
CA GLY A 82 7.16 6.44 -2.19
C GLY A 82 6.01 6.63 -1.19
N VAL A 83 6.12 6.05 0.00
CA VAL A 83 5.12 6.22 1.07
C VAL A 83 5.06 7.66 1.57
N LYS A 84 6.20 8.31 1.75
CA LYS A 84 6.26 9.72 2.12
C LYS A 84 5.54 10.60 1.10
N LEU A 85 5.80 10.41 -0.20
CA LEU A 85 5.11 11.12 -1.27
C LEU A 85 3.59 10.88 -1.26
N VAL A 86 3.14 9.65 -0.98
CA VAL A 86 1.71 9.35 -0.80
C VAL A 86 1.14 10.16 0.36
N ALA A 87 1.79 10.13 1.52
CA ALA A 87 1.33 10.85 2.71
C ALA A 87 1.24 12.37 2.44
N GLU A 88 2.30 12.96 1.89
CA GLU A 88 2.36 14.38 1.57
C GLU A 88 1.31 14.81 0.54
N ARG A 89 1.10 14.02 -0.51
CA ARG A 89 0.12 14.32 -1.55
C ARG A 89 -1.33 14.18 -1.07
N LEU A 90 -1.63 13.20 -0.23
CA LEU A 90 -2.95 13.10 0.40
C LEU A 90 -3.18 14.28 1.37
N ASP A 91 -2.16 14.63 2.16
CA ASP A 91 -2.25 15.75 3.11
C ASP A 91 -2.37 17.13 2.40
N ALA A 92 -1.90 17.23 1.17
CA ALA A 92 -2.00 18.42 0.35
C ALA A 92 -3.35 18.61 -0.36
N GLN A 93 -4.26 17.65 -0.32
CA GLN A 93 -5.57 17.76 -0.96
C GLN A 93 -6.44 18.82 -0.26
N THR A 94 -7.08 19.67 -1.08
CA THR A 94 -8.04 20.68 -0.64
C THR A 94 -9.38 20.47 -1.35
N LYS A 95 -10.40 21.23 -0.98
CA LYS A 95 -11.72 21.19 -1.66
C LYS A 95 -11.62 21.50 -3.15
N GLU A 96 -10.65 22.31 -3.54
CA GLU A 96 -10.43 22.72 -4.94
C GLU A 96 -9.65 21.68 -5.74
N ASN A 97 -8.83 20.85 -5.09
CA ASN A 97 -7.88 19.97 -5.78
C ASN A 97 -7.95 18.49 -5.35
N GLY A 98 -9.07 18.02 -4.82
CA GLY A 98 -9.25 16.59 -4.61
C GLY A 98 -9.84 16.15 -3.28
N LEU A 99 -10.00 17.03 -2.29
CA LEU A 99 -10.64 16.64 -1.04
C LEU A 99 -12.15 16.54 -1.25
N ASN A 100 -12.71 15.35 -1.04
CA ASN A 100 -14.15 15.08 -1.25
C ASN A 100 -15.00 15.58 -0.06
N GLY A 101 -14.44 15.62 1.14
CA GLY A 101 -15.12 16.05 2.36
C GLY A 101 -14.22 15.92 3.58
N GLN A 102 -14.77 16.22 4.76
CA GLN A 102 -14.05 16.02 6.01
C GLN A 102 -14.02 14.53 6.40
N PRO A 103 -13.03 14.11 7.20
CA PRO A 103 -12.98 12.73 7.67
C PRO A 103 -14.29 12.30 8.34
N GLY A 104 -14.81 11.17 7.90
CA GLY A 104 -16.05 10.56 8.36
C GLY A 104 -17.33 11.03 7.66
N GLU A 105 -17.28 12.03 6.78
CA GLU A 105 -18.50 12.53 6.11
C GLU A 105 -18.95 11.65 4.94
N TYR A 106 -17.99 11.15 4.15
CA TYR A 106 -18.31 10.40 2.93
C TYR A 106 -17.39 9.19 2.79
N LEU A 107 -17.90 8.15 2.15
CA LEU A 107 -17.09 7.08 1.62
C LEU A 107 -16.46 7.58 0.30
N SER A 108 -15.14 7.66 0.26
CA SER A 108 -14.35 7.95 -0.94
C SER A 108 -13.26 6.89 -1.08
N TYR A 109 -13.47 5.94 -1.99
CA TYR A 109 -12.55 4.81 -2.16
C TYR A 109 -11.16 5.30 -2.56
N CYS A 110 -10.17 5.09 -1.70
CA CYS A 110 -8.81 5.55 -1.88
C CYS A 110 -7.81 4.44 -1.53
N ASN A 111 -7.17 3.86 -2.55
CA ASN A 111 -6.16 2.82 -2.36
C ASN A 111 -4.90 3.34 -1.66
N ASP A 112 -4.59 4.62 -1.87
CA ASP A 112 -3.42 5.28 -1.27
C ASP A 112 -3.51 5.29 0.26
N GLY A 113 -4.71 5.44 0.81
CA GLY A 113 -4.96 5.29 2.24
C GLY A 113 -4.60 3.90 2.78
N PHE A 114 -4.86 2.85 2.01
CA PHE A 114 -4.43 1.49 2.35
C PHE A 114 -2.92 1.30 2.16
N GLY A 115 -2.29 2.04 1.27
CA GLY A 115 -0.83 2.15 1.19
C GLY A 115 -0.25 2.67 2.51
N LEU A 116 -0.82 3.73 3.08
CA LEU A 116 -0.42 4.25 4.39
C LEU A 116 -0.65 3.23 5.51
N LEU A 117 -1.74 2.47 5.49
CA LEU A 117 -1.97 1.40 6.47
C LEU A 117 -0.91 0.30 6.39
N SER A 118 -0.43 -0.05 5.20
CA SER A 118 0.68 -1.01 5.07
C SER A 118 1.99 -0.47 5.62
N ASP A 119 2.23 0.83 5.53
CA ASP A 119 3.40 1.45 6.14
C ASP A 119 3.31 1.50 7.68
N ILE A 120 2.13 1.74 8.25
CA ILE A 120 1.91 1.59 9.69
C ILE A 120 2.28 0.18 10.15
N ILE A 121 1.86 -0.86 9.41
CA ILE A 121 2.22 -2.24 9.74
C ILE A 121 3.73 -2.46 9.64
N ARG A 122 4.41 -1.91 8.63
CA ARG A 122 5.86 -1.98 8.50
C ARG A 122 6.58 -1.33 9.69
N ARG A 123 6.12 -0.15 10.12
CA ARG A 123 6.76 0.62 11.22
C ARG A 123 6.53 -0.02 12.60
N TYR A 124 5.36 -0.57 12.84
CA TYR A 124 4.91 -1.02 14.18
C TYR A 124 4.73 -2.53 14.30
N GLY A 125 4.80 -3.28 13.21
CA GLY A 125 4.56 -4.72 13.21
C GLY A 125 5.74 -5.57 13.70
N GLY A 126 6.95 -5.00 13.81
CA GLY A 126 8.14 -5.72 14.26
C GLY A 126 8.73 -6.68 13.22
N GLU A 127 8.33 -6.56 11.95
CA GLU A 127 8.88 -7.33 10.83
C GLU A 127 9.57 -6.37 9.82
N PRO A 128 10.51 -6.88 8.99
CA PRO A 128 11.24 -6.04 8.03
C PRO A 128 10.35 -5.30 7.04
N SER A 129 9.25 -5.94 6.63
CA SER A 129 8.30 -5.34 5.68
C SER A 129 6.85 -5.70 6.01
N TYR A 130 5.90 -4.99 5.35
CA TYR A 130 4.49 -5.37 5.38
C TYR A 130 4.26 -6.79 4.83
N ALA A 131 4.97 -7.18 3.77
CA ALA A 131 4.85 -8.51 3.18
C ALA A 131 5.32 -9.60 4.15
N ASP A 132 6.42 -9.37 4.87
CA ASP A 132 6.92 -10.31 5.90
C ASP A 132 5.93 -10.44 7.05
N TYR A 133 5.37 -9.32 7.52
CA TYR A 133 4.34 -9.34 8.54
C TYR A 133 3.14 -10.19 8.09
N LEU A 134 2.64 -9.94 6.89
CA LEU A 134 1.50 -10.67 6.35
C LEU A 134 1.78 -12.18 6.25
N VAL A 135 2.95 -12.55 5.73
CA VAL A 135 3.36 -13.95 5.61
C VAL A 135 3.42 -14.62 6.98
N LYS A 136 4.09 -13.99 7.95
CA LYS A 136 4.35 -14.58 9.26
C LYS A 136 3.10 -14.65 10.15
N HIS A 137 2.29 -13.59 10.16
CA HIS A 137 1.21 -13.43 11.12
C HIS A 137 -0.18 -13.75 10.56
N VAL A 138 -0.32 -13.89 9.23
CA VAL A 138 -1.60 -14.20 8.59
C VAL A 138 -1.51 -15.44 7.71
N LEU A 139 -0.65 -15.43 6.68
CA LEU A 139 -0.68 -16.43 5.64
C LEU A 139 -0.20 -17.81 6.13
N LYS A 140 0.94 -17.87 6.84
CA LYS A 140 1.46 -19.11 7.42
C LYS A 140 0.51 -19.73 8.47
N PRO A 141 -0.02 -18.98 9.45
CA PRO A 141 -0.99 -19.54 10.39
C PRO A 141 -2.23 -20.14 9.73
N LEU A 142 -2.67 -19.59 8.60
CA LEU A 142 -3.80 -20.09 7.82
C LEU A 142 -3.41 -21.19 6.83
N GLY A 143 -2.12 -21.53 6.69
CA GLY A 143 -1.64 -22.48 5.70
C GLY A 143 -1.80 -22.01 4.25
N MET A 144 -1.82 -20.70 4.02
CA MET A 144 -1.94 -20.07 2.69
C MET A 144 -0.57 -19.97 2.00
N GLU A 145 -0.05 -21.11 1.57
CA GLU A 145 1.33 -21.25 1.08
C GLU A 145 1.58 -20.63 -0.29
N ARG A 146 0.52 -20.41 -1.06
CA ARG A 146 0.57 -19.78 -2.39
C ARG A 146 -0.07 -18.38 -2.42
N SER A 147 0.02 -17.66 -1.30
CA SER A 147 -0.46 -16.30 -1.16
C SER A 147 0.66 -15.39 -0.70
N PHE A 148 0.81 -14.23 -1.34
CA PHE A 148 1.91 -13.29 -1.06
C PHE A 148 1.59 -11.87 -1.57
N CYS A 149 2.30 -10.89 -1.03
CA CYS A 149 2.25 -9.49 -1.48
C CYS A 149 3.54 -9.04 -2.18
N ASP A 150 4.56 -9.89 -2.29
CA ASP A 150 5.77 -9.59 -3.07
C ASP A 150 5.57 -9.86 -4.57
N PHE A 151 6.58 -9.54 -5.36
CA PHE A 151 6.55 -9.62 -6.82
C PHE A 151 7.44 -10.74 -7.37
N VAL A 152 8.46 -11.18 -6.62
CA VAL A 152 9.42 -12.20 -7.05
C VAL A 152 8.74 -13.56 -7.22
N ARG A 153 7.97 -13.96 -6.21
CA ARG A 153 7.31 -15.28 -6.22
C ARG A 153 6.31 -15.43 -7.37
N PRO A 154 5.41 -14.45 -7.64
CA PRO A 154 4.50 -14.56 -8.78
C PRO A 154 5.19 -14.60 -10.12
N SER A 155 6.29 -13.85 -10.30
CA SER A 155 7.02 -13.83 -11.59
C SER A 155 7.67 -15.17 -11.92
N LYS A 156 8.03 -15.95 -10.89
CA LYS A 156 8.64 -17.28 -10.99
C LYS A 156 7.64 -18.45 -10.97
N ASP A 157 6.38 -18.19 -10.63
CA ASP A 157 5.35 -19.24 -10.57
C ASP A 157 4.78 -19.49 -11.96
N GLU A 158 4.99 -20.70 -12.50
CA GLU A 158 4.50 -21.07 -13.84
C GLU A 158 2.97 -21.00 -13.94
N ASN A 159 2.25 -21.17 -12.82
CA ASN A 159 0.80 -21.08 -12.74
C ASN A 159 0.30 -19.67 -12.33
N ALA A 160 1.14 -18.63 -12.44
CA ALA A 160 0.70 -17.26 -12.23
C ALA A 160 -0.10 -16.76 -13.43
N ALA A 161 -1.19 -16.03 -13.15
CA ALA A 161 -2.02 -15.43 -14.20
C ALA A 161 -1.22 -14.40 -15.01
N THR A 162 -1.34 -14.45 -16.32
CA THR A 162 -0.78 -13.41 -17.19
C THR A 162 -1.71 -12.20 -17.20
N LEU A 163 -1.14 -11.02 -16.91
CA LEU A 163 -1.84 -9.75 -17.02
C LEU A 163 -1.83 -9.30 -18.49
N TYR A 164 -2.96 -8.78 -18.98
CA TYR A 164 -3.06 -8.30 -20.34
C TYR A 164 -3.43 -6.83 -20.37
N LYS A 165 -2.76 -6.06 -21.22
CA LYS A 165 -3.14 -4.67 -21.53
C LYS A 165 -3.17 -4.44 -23.03
N LYS A 166 -4.01 -3.52 -23.49
CA LYS A 166 -4.07 -3.10 -24.88
C LYS A 166 -3.03 -1.99 -25.10
N VAL A 167 -2.04 -2.26 -25.95
CA VAL A 167 -0.99 -1.31 -26.36
C VAL A 167 -1.07 -1.16 -27.87
N ASP A 168 -1.28 0.04 -28.37
CA ASP A 168 -1.39 0.34 -29.80
C ASP A 168 -2.40 -0.57 -30.54
N GLY A 169 -3.53 -0.84 -29.90
CA GLY A 169 -4.60 -1.68 -30.44
C GLY A 169 -4.37 -3.19 -30.26
N VAL A 170 -3.21 -3.63 -29.84
CA VAL A 170 -2.83 -5.05 -29.68
C VAL A 170 -2.84 -5.45 -28.20
N MET A 171 -3.42 -6.61 -27.89
CA MET A 171 -3.36 -7.21 -26.54
C MET A 171 -1.96 -7.77 -26.29
N ARG A 172 -1.29 -7.24 -25.29
CA ARG A 172 0.04 -7.71 -24.84
C ARG A 172 -0.05 -8.30 -23.45
N GLY A 173 0.43 -9.53 -23.28
CA GLY A 173 0.54 -10.21 -22.00
C GLY A 173 1.85 -9.84 -21.29
N SER A 174 1.78 -9.73 -19.97
CA SER A 174 2.94 -9.53 -19.09
C SER A 174 2.75 -10.29 -17.79
N ARG A 175 3.84 -10.78 -17.22
CA ARG A 175 3.92 -11.27 -15.83
C ARG A 175 4.71 -10.32 -14.94
N ASP A 176 4.95 -9.13 -15.41
CA ASP A 176 5.50 -8.05 -14.62
C ASP A 176 4.38 -7.48 -13.72
N TYR A 177 4.49 -7.75 -12.43
CA TYR A 177 3.54 -7.31 -11.41
C TYR A 177 4.05 -6.07 -10.65
N HIS A 178 5.21 -5.51 -11.04
CA HIS A 178 5.89 -4.42 -10.34
C HIS A 178 5.21 -3.07 -10.49
N ASP A 179 4.32 -2.97 -11.43
CA ASP A 179 3.71 -1.73 -11.86
C ASP A 179 2.92 -1.01 -10.74
N ASN A 180 3.57 -0.22 -9.91
CA ASN A 180 3.13 0.61 -8.76
C ASN A 180 2.83 -0.10 -7.46
N ALA A 181 2.73 -1.42 -7.46
CA ALA A 181 2.11 -2.10 -6.34
C ALA A 181 2.92 -1.97 -5.04
N PHE A 182 4.23 -1.68 -5.12
CA PHE A 182 5.05 -1.61 -3.92
C PHE A 182 4.73 -0.38 -3.03
N VAL A 183 4.37 0.75 -3.65
CA VAL A 183 3.95 1.97 -2.92
C VAL A 183 2.55 1.78 -2.29
N LEU A 184 1.75 0.87 -2.86
CA LEU A 184 0.37 0.59 -2.45
C LEU A 184 0.16 -0.85 -1.99
N ASN A 185 1.15 -1.50 -1.40
CA ASN A 185 1.08 -2.91 -0.99
C ASN A 185 -0.21 -3.28 -0.26
N GLY A 186 -0.68 -2.42 0.64
CA GLY A 186 -1.96 -2.59 1.33
C GLY A 186 -3.18 -2.36 0.44
N GLY A 187 -3.02 -1.64 -0.67
CA GLY A 187 -4.10 -1.24 -1.57
C GLY A 187 -4.37 -2.19 -2.73
N GLY A 188 -3.59 -3.28 -2.91
CA GLY A 188 -3.86 -4.19 -4.03
C GLY A 188 -2.76 -5.18 -4.43
N ALA A 189 -1.69 -5.33 -3.66
CA ALA A 189 -0.56 -6.18 -4.04
C ALA A 189 -0.75 -7.69 -3.80
N MET A 190 -1.84 -8.13 -3.15
CA MET A 190 -2.07 -9.53 -2.83
C MET A 190 -2.27 -10.37 -4.09
N LYS A 191 -1.51 -11.47 -4.18
CA LYS A 191 -1.70 -12.56 -5.14
C LYS A 191 -2.04 -13.82 -4.35
N SER A 192 -3.00 -14.59 -4.84
CA SER A 192 -3.48 -15.78 -4.14
C SER A 192 -4.05 -16.81 -5.11
N THR A 193 -4.36 -17.97 -4.61
CA THR A 193 -5.12 -19.02 -5.29
C THR A 193 -6.50 -19.19 -4.68
N LEU A 194 -7.45 -19.72 -5.44
CA LEU A 194 -8.77 -20.06 -4.90
C LEU A 194 -8.68 -21.04 -3.72
N HIS A 195 -7.71 -21.98 -3.77
CA HIS A 195 -7.48 -22.93 -2.69
C HIS A 195 -7.08 -22.24 -1.38
N ASP A 196 -6.18 -21.23 -1.46
CA ASP A 196 -5.76 -20.49 -0.27
C ASP A 196 -6.86 -19.55 0.24
N LEU A 197 -7.60 -18.89 -0.66
CA LEU A 197 -8.70 -18.01 -0.27
C LEU A 197 -9.82 -18.72 0.50
N LYS A 198 -9.98 -20.03 0.35
CA LYS A 198 -10.93 -20.81 1.16
C LYS A 198 -10.49 -21.00 2.61
N LYS A 199 -9.22 -20.75 2.92
CA LYS A 199 -8.66 -20.86 4.27
C LYS A 199 -8.76 -19.55 5.05
N TYR A 200 -8.94 -18.44 4.34
CA TYR A 200 -9.11 -17.10 4.89
C TYR A 200 -10.55 -16.85 5.36
#